data_8b479420e214ca1a3a1e815156a9e0dc
#
_entry.id   8b479420e214ca1a3a1e815156a9e0dc
#
_cell.length_a   1.000
_cell.length_b   1.000
_cell.length_c   1.000
_cell.angle_alpha   90.00
_cell.angle_beta   90.00
_cell.angle_gamma   90.00
#
_symmetry.space_group_name_H-M   'P 1'
#
loop_
_entity.id
_entity.type
_entity.pdbx_description
1 polymer ?
#
loop_
_entity_poly.entity_id
_entity_poly.type
_entity_poly.pdbx_seq_one_letter_code
_entity_poly.pdbx_strand_id
1 'polypeptide(L)'
;MSWGAEQQGQQGCQGERGPEGPERSERQERLEGSGYGFGHGFGYEYLPYGQGEPLYDQSAPWVRPEPRVEPTPDAEPVLDAEPKPESGAVPRADGRDRYFDALRAVALVRVVAYHAFGWAWAGLVFPSMGVMFALAGSLMAKSLERPAFQVVRSRMRRLLPPFWFWGFFVVVAMLVHDWMPGWQIVFWIVPVGDPPGDAWGVQAWEILWYLRTYLWLVLLSPLLLKVFRKAPLPALLLSLVPVLVLRYGWRPPYDRFGSGLTDLATFLFCWLAGFAHREGVLQRLRPAPVITVSLALLAFGGWFAFAHRTEFGTYDLDEIPVAQAFWSAGFVALLMYFKARYRVDFAWLARFRRLDRTVTIFNGRAVTVYLWHEIALVAAVPLIDRFWKVPAFEKWLPLESQWFMFGVGWVLIWIAIPLCGWVEDVAARKRPRLFP
;
A
#
# COMPACT_ATOMS: atom_id res chain seq x y z
N MET A 1 -7.06 10.18 -30.73
CA MET A 1 -7.87 11.39 -30.49
C MET A 1 -6.96 12.41 -29.87
N SER A 2 -6.94 13.57 -30.47
CA SER A 2 -5.95 14.63 -30.44
C SER A 2 -5.71 15.22 -29.05
N TRP A 3 -4.48 15.13 -28.58
CA TRP A 3 -3.90 16.08 -27.64
C TRP A 3 -3.37 17.24 -28.47
N GLY A 4 -4.18 18.29 -28.62
CA GLY A 4 -3.84 19.48 -29.36
C GLY A 4 -4.46 20.69 -28.72
N ALA A 5 -3.62 21.50 -28.09
CA ALA A 5 -3.61 22.94 -27.98
C ALA A 5 -4.95 23.68 -27.78
N GLU A 6 -5.13 24.23 -26.60
CA GLU A 6 -5.74 25.56 -26.46
C GLU A 6 -4.82 26.44 -25.58
N GLN A 7 -3.84 27.03 -26.26
CA GLN A 7 -3.27 28.31 -25.89
C GLN A 7 -3.79 29.34 -26.87
N GLN A 8 -4.76 30.12 -26.44
CA GLN A 8 -5.13 31.45 -26.93
C GLN A 8 -5.76 32.15 -25.75
N GLY A 9 -5.23 33.20 -25.19
CA GLY A 9 -4.94 34.47 -25.81
C GLY A 9 -5.69 35.46 -24.97
N GLN A 10 -5.08 36.09 -23.98
CA GLN A 10 -5.59 37.37 -23.43
C GLN A 10 -4.46 38.38 -23.57
N GLN A 11 -4.58 39.13 -24.67
CA GLN A 11 -3.98 40.43 -24.83
C GLN A 11 -4.90 41.47 -24.20
N GLY A 12 -4.32 42.35 -23.38
CA GLY A 12 -4.54 43.80 -23.45
C GLY A 12 -5.71 44.37 -22.70
N CYS A 13 -5.40 45.06 -21.60
CA CYS A 13 -5.89 46.42 -21.40
C CYS A 13 -4.88 47.20 -20.56
N GLN A 14 -4.38 48.26 -21.19
CA GLN A 14 -3.56 49.34 -20.62
C GLN A 14 -4.44 50.34 -19.87
N GLY A 15 -3.82 51.07 -18.94
CA GLY A 15 -4.28 52.34 -18.39
C GLY A 15 -4.69 52.23 -16.92
N GLU A 16 -4.19 52.93 -15.97
CA GLU A 16 -3.77 54.35 -15.91
C GLU A 16 -2.95 54.57 -14.62
N ARG A 17 -2.15 55.66 -14.63
CA ARG A 17 -1.20 56.09 -13.60
C ARG A 17 -1.84 56.82 -12.41
N GLY A 18 -1.23 56.64 -11.25
CA GLY A 18 -0.73 57.61 -10.29
C GLY A 18 -1.70 58.16 -9.26
N PRO A 19 -1.30 58.96 -8.24
CA PRO A 19 0.07 59.07 -7.68
C PRO A 19 0.18 58.94 -6.13
N GLU A 20 1.43 58.81 -5.67
CA GLU A 20 2.12 59.40 -4.53
C GLU A 20 1.58 59.38 -3.10
N GLY A 21 2.33 58.78 -2.24
CA GLY A 21 3.14 59.25 -1.11
C GLY A 21 2.44 59.45 0.24
N PRO A 22 3.16 59.81 1.31
CA PRO A 22 4.27 59.05 1.91
C PRO A 22 4.09 58.87 3.44
N GLU A 23 5.16 58.33 4.03
CA GLU A 23 5.63 58.59 5.42
C GLU A 23 5.11 57.79 6.60
N ARG A 24 6.14 57.36 7.26
CA ARG A 24 6.62 57.41 8.67
C ARG A 24 6.19 56.25 9.52
N SER A 25 7.00 55.70 10.25
CA SER A 25 8.27 55.86 10.98
C SER A 25 8.28 54.89 12.15
N GLU A 26 9.43 54.32 12.35
CA GLU A 26 10.05 53.96 13.62
C GLU A 26 9.18 53.85 14.90
N ARG A 27 9.28 52.68 15.53
CA ARG A 27 9.67 52.63 16.94
C ARG A 27 10.31 51.30 17.30
N GLN A 28 11.62 51.35 17.44
CA GLN A 28 12.35 50.52 18.40
C GLN A 28 11.94 50.97 19.81
N GLU A 29 11.66 50.05 20.66
CA GLU A 29 12.01 50.19 22.09
C GLU A 29 12.19 48.79 22.71
N ARG A 30 13.38 48.67 23.16
CA ARG A 30 13.99 47.75 24.11
C ARG A 30 13.27 47.84 25.45
N LEU A 31 13.05 46.70 26.12
CA LEU A 31 13.10 46.64 27.58
C LEU A 31 13.71 45.29 27.99
N GLU A 32 14.81 45.50 28.68
CA GLU A 32 15.57 44.55 29.48
C GLU A 32 14.79 44.15 30.75
N GLY A 33 15.09 42.95 31.27
CA GLY A 33 15.27 42.86 32.69
C GLY A 33 14.44 41.84 33.45
N SER A 34 15.14 40.99 34.16
CA SER A 34 14.81 40.21 35.36
C SER A 34 14.48 38.73 35.07
N GLY A 35 15.31 37.74 35.22
CA GLY A 35 16.20 37.33 36.30
C GLY A 35 15.43 36.73 37.51
N TYR A 36 15.22 35.39 37.53
CA TYR A 36 15.26 34.60 38.75
C TYR A 36 15.59 33.13 38.40
N GLY A 37 16.73 32.70 38.87
CA GLY A 37 17.13 31.30 38.85
C GLY A 37 16.55 30.54 40.03
N PHE A 38 16.32 29.27 39.86
CA PHE A 38 16.38 28.28 40.92
C PHE A 38 16.96 26.98 40.31
N GLY A 39 18.16 26.67 40.75
CA GLY A 39 18.82 25.43 40.50
C GLY A 39 18.31 24.34 41.45
N HIS A 40 18.18 23.13 40.95
CA HIS A 40 18.39 21.94 41.76
C HIS A 40 19.12 20.91 40.89
N GLY A 41 20.42 20.76 41.27
CA GLY A 41 21.25 19.67 40.82
C GLY A 41 20.83 18.36 41.47
N PHE A 42 20.83 17.30 40.71
CA PHE A 42 20.96 15.96 41.26
C PHE A 42 22.26 15.36 40.76
N GLY A 43 23.16 15.19 41.73
CA GLY A 43 24.47 14.59 41.56
C GLY A 43 24.34 13.10 41.32
N TYR A 44 25.14 12.62 40.36
CA TYR A 44 25.40 11.19 40.20
C TYR A 44 26.56 10.82 41.13
N GLU A 45 26.25 10.04 42.16
CA GLU A 45 27.17 9.45 43.08
C GLU A 45 27.74 8.16 42.47
N TYR A 46 29.03 8.18 42.19
CA TYR A 46 29.81 6.98 41.83
C TYR A 46 30.05 6.15 43.09
N LEU A 47 29.61 4.88 43.09
CA LEU A 47 30.05 3.89 44.08
C LEU A 47 31.05 2.90 43.43
N PRO A 48 32.10 2.50 44.16
CA PRO A 48 33.23 1.79 43.62
C PRO A 48 33.04 0.27 43.54
N TYR A 49 33.77 -0.31 42.62
CA TYR A 49 33.97 -1.77 42.44
C TYR A 49 34.42 -2.43 43.75
N GLY A 50 33.60 -3.38 44.22
CA GLY A 50 33.98 -4.34 45.26
C GLY A 50 34.01 -5.74 44.68
N GLN A 51 35.21 -6.34 44.73
CA GLN A 51 35.45 -7.75 44.44
C GLN A 51 34.74 -8.63 45.49
N GLY A 52 33.92 -9.57 45.02
CA GLY A 52 33.31 -10.59 45.86
C GLY A 52 33.25 -11.88 45.07
N GLU A 53 34.08 -12.87 45.49
CA GLU A 53 34.09 -14.23 44.98
C GLU A 53 32.73 -14.90 45.20
N PRO A 54 32.25 -15.78 44.29
CA PRO A 54 31.05 -16.56 44.54
C PRO A 54 31.39 -17.79 45.40
N LEU A 55 30.84 -17.82 46.60
CA LEU A 55 30.75 -18.99 47.45
C LEU A 55 29.97 -20.11 46.76
N TYR A 56 30.65 -21.24 46.53
CA TYR A 56 30.04 -22.48 46.06
C TYR A 56 29.14 -23.07 47.15
N ASP A 57 27.83 -23.13 46.86
CA ASP A 57 26.85 -23.84 47.68
C ASP A 57 26.92 -25.34 47.41
N GLN A 58 27.35 -26.14 48.35
CA GLN A 58 27.52 -27.60 48.30
C GLN A 58 26.25 -28.39 48.71
N SER A 59 25.06 -27.92 48.38
CA SER A 59 23.81 -28.61 48.73
C SER A 59 22.91 -28.96 47.56
N ALA A 60 23.48 -29.49 46.44
CA ALA A 60 22.66 -30.10 45.38
C ALA A 60 22.62 -31.64 45.57
N PRO A 61 21.43 -32.27 45.61
CA PRO A 61 21.32 -33.72 45.77
C PRO A 61 21.78 -34.45 44.53
N TRP A 62 22.63 -35.49 44.76
CA TRP A 62 23.16 -36.37 43.74
C TRP A 62 22.07 -37.08 42.94
N VAL A 63 22.00 -36.80 41.63
CA VAL A 63 21.24 -37.60 40.67
C VAL A 63 21.95 -38.95 40.50
N ARG A 64 21.32 -40.06 40.90
CA ARG A 64 21.82 -41.42 40.63
C ARG A 64 21.84 -41.63 39.11
N PRO A 65 22.94 -42.21 38.57
CA PRO A 65 22.95 -42.67 37.19
C PRO A 65 21.96 -43.82 37.02
N GLU A 66 21.17 -43.79 35.98
CA GLU A 66 20.30 -44.90 35.59
C GLU A 66 21.14 -46.17 35.29
N PRO A 67 20.62 -47.36 35.65
CA PRO A 67 21.30 -48.59 35.38
C PRO A 67 21.37 -48.84 33.88
N ARG A 68 22.58 -49.14 33.42
CA ARG A 68 22.86 -49.56 32.03
C ARG A 68 22.15 -50.90 31.80
N VAL A 69 21.11 -50.88 30.95
CA VAL A 69 20.44 -52.10 30.47
C VAL A 69 21.40 -52.81 29.51
N GLU A 70 21.92 -53.98 29.91
CA GLU A 70 22.67 -54.86 29.02
C GLU A 70 21.74 -55.43 27.95
N PRO A 71 22.21 -55.56 26.69
CA PRO A 71 21.39 -56.13 25.63
C PRO A 71 21.25 -57.66 25.85
N THR A 72 20.02 -58.15 25.92
CA THR A 72 19.69 -59.55 25.91
C THR A 72 20.09 -60.16 24.53
N PRO A 73 20.88 -61.24 24.49
CA PRO A 73 21.16 -61.94 23.26
C PRO A 73 20.03 -62.93 23.02
N ASP A 74 19.04 -62.64 22.25
CA ASP A 74 18.09 -63.55 21.60
C ASP A 74 16.86 -62.72 21.14
N ALA A 75 17.07 -61.95 20.05
CA ALA A 75 15.98 -61.46 19.25
C ALA A 75 16.12 -62.06 17.84
N GLU A 76 15.27 -63.03 17.54
CA GLU A 76 15.14 -63.58 16.20
C GLU A 76 14.92 -62.46 15.15
N PRO A 77 15.46 -62.60 13.94
CA PRO A 77 15.23 -61.64 12.86
C PRO A 77 13.77 -61.70 12.45
N VAL A 78 13.07 -60.64 12.73
CA VAL A 78 11.74 -60.40 12.14
C VAL A 78 11.94 -60.09 10.65
N LEU A 79 11.85 -61.15 9.85
CA LEU A 79 11.69 -61.07 8.39
C LEU A 79 10.29 -60.54 8.11
N ASP A 80 10.23 -59.59 7.15
CA ASP A 80 9.03 -59.11 6.51
C ASP A 80 8.17 -58.06 7.31
N ALA A 81 8.78 -56.90 7.55
CA ALA A 81 7.96 -55.66 7.56
C ALA A 81 7.80 -55.22 6.09
N GLU A 82 6.63 -55.52 5.50
CA GLU A 82 6.22 -54.84 4.27
C GLU A 82 6.49 -53.35 4.35
N PRO A 83 7.06 -52.71 3.31
CA PRO A 83 7.26 -51.28 3.29
C PRO A 83 5.87 -50.62 3.44
N LYS A 84 5.62 -49.99 4.58
CA LYS A 84 4.46 -49.10 4.71
C LYS A 84 4.46 -48.24 3.47
N PRO A 85 3.32 -48.20 2.71
CA PRO A 85 3.22 -47.30 1.58
C PRO A 85 3.57 -45.90 2.13
N GLU A 86 4.63 -45.31 1.59
CA GLU A 86 4.92 -43.89 1.82
C GLU A 86 3.62 -43.17 1.49
N SER A 87 2.88 -42.80 2.52
CA SER A 87 1.78 -41.85 2.43
C SER A 87 2.35 -40.69 1.65
N GLY A 88 1.98 -40.61 0.38
CA GLY A 88 2.39 -39.54 -0.52
C GLY A 88 2.19 -38.26 0.23
N ALA A 89 3.25 -37.69 0.75
CA ALA A 89 3.22 -36.38 1.37
C ALA A 89 2.83 -35.45 0.24
N VAL A 90 1.52 -35.22 0.14
CA VAL A 90 0.99 -34.09 -0.63
C VAL A 90 1.83 -32.91 -0.16
N PRO A 91 2.59 -32.25 -1.06
CA PRO A 91 3.42 -31.14 -0.65
C PRO A 91 2.51 -30.21 0.14
N ARG A 92 2.81 -30.01 1.46
CA ARG A 92 2.11 -29.03 2.27
C ARG A 92 2.20 -27.75 1.46
N ALA A 93 1.10 -27.39 0.78
CA ALA A 93 0.97 -26.12 0.13
C ALA A 93 1.40 -25.09 1.18
N ASP A 94 2.50 -24.40 0.94
CA ASP A 94 2.94 -23.25 1.73
C ASP A 94 1.67 -22.52 2.14
N GLY A 95 1.42 -22.30 3.43
CA GLY A 95 0.13 -21.79 3.96
C GLY A 95 -0.30 -20.41 3.43
N ARG A 96 0.02 -20.18 2.16
CA ARG A 96 -0.15 -19.03 1.30
C ARG A 96 -1.52 -19.10 0.60
N ASP A 97 -2.34 -18.09 0.78
CA ASP A 97 -3.66 -18.02 0.17
C ASP A 97 -3.54 -17.58 -1.30
N ARG A 98 -3.59 -18.55 -2.23
CA ARG A 98 -3.45 -18.30 -3.68
C ARG A 98 -4.57 -17.41 -4.24
N TYR A 99 -5.75 -17.43 -3.64
CA TYR A 99 -6.83 -16.53 -4.00
C TYR A 99 -6.43 -15.05 -3.76
N PHE A 100 -5.87 -14.75 -2.59
CA PHE A 100 -5.39 -13.40 -2.27
C PHE A 100 -4.22 -12.98 -3.16
N ASP A 101 -3.32 -13.92 -3.44
CA ASP A 101 -2.18 -13.66 -4.31
C ASP A 101 -2.63 -13.32 -5.74
N ALA A 102 -3.59 -14.07 -6.29
CA ALA A 102 -4.13 -13.82 -7.62
C ALA A 102 -4.87 -12.49 -7.71
N LEU A 103 -5.73 -12.19 -6.72
CA LEU A 103 -6.45 -10.91 -6.70
C LEU A 103 -5.51 -9.71 -6.65
N ARG A 104 -4.42 -9.80 -5.87
CA ARG A 104 -3.42 -8.73 -5.80
C ARG A 104 -2.68 -8.57 -7.12
N ALA A 105 -2.32 -9.69 -7.78
CA ALA A 105 -1.66 -9.64 -9.09
C ALA A 105 -2.58 -9.01 -10.15
N VAL A 106 -3.87 -9.40 -10.19
CA VAL A 106 -4.88 -8.81 -11.08
C VAL A 106 -5.06 -7.31 -10.79
N ALA A 107 -5.11 -6.93 -9.51
CA ALA A 107 -5.23 -5.52 -9.12
C ALA A 107 -4.03 -4.68 -9.60
N LEU A 108 -2.80 -5.19 -9.47
CA LEU A 108 -1.60 -4.52 -9.97
C LEU A 108 -1.62 -4.35 -11.49
N VAL A 109 -2.00 -5.42 -12.24
CA VAL A 109 -2.13 -5.33 -13.70
C VAL A 109 -3.19 -4.29 -14.10
N ARG A 110 -4.34 -4.28 -13.41
CA ARG A 110 -5.39 -3.29 -13.68
C ARG A 110 -4.91 -1.85 -13.41
N VAL A 111 -4.13 -1.64 -12.34
CA VAL A 111 -3.57 -0.31 -12.04
C VAL A 111 -2.66 0.17 -13.17
N VAL A 112 -1.72 -0.67 -13.61
CA VAL A 112 -0.84 -0.32 -14.74
C VAL A 112 -1.64 -0.06 -16.02
N ALA A 113 -2.68 -0.86 -16.28
CA ALA A 113 -3.56 -0.64 -17.43
C ALA A 113 -4.35 0.67 -17.33
N TYR A 114 -4.80 1.04 -16.12
CA TYR A 114 -5.50 2.31 -15.89
C TYR A 114 -4.62 3.52 -16.23
N HIS A 115 -3.39 3.55 -15.74
CA HIS A 115 -2.45 4.63 -16.04
C HIS A 115 -2.04 4.67 -17.52
N ALA A 116 -2.06 3.52 -18.21
CA ALA A 116 -1.74 3.47 -19.64
C ALA A 116 -2.92 3.91 -20.54
N PHE A 117 -4.16 3.58 -20.17
CA PHE A 117 -5.33 3.71 -21.06
C PHE A 117 -6.39 4.70 -20.57
N GLY A 118 -6.41 5.07 -19.29
CA GLY A 118 -7.43 5.95 -18.70
C GLY A 118 -8.86 5.38 -18.77
N TRP A 119 -9.05 4.05 -18.71
CA TRP A 119 -10.36 3.43 -18.88
C TRP A 119 -11.28 3.65 -17.67
N ALA A 120 -12.13 4.65 -17.74
CA ALA A 120 -13.12 4.97 -16.71
C ALA A 120 -14.04 3.80 -16.31
N TRP A 121 -14.39 2.91 -17.27
CA TRP A 121 -15.21 1.75 -17.01
C TRP A 121 -14.50 0.63 -16.21
N ALA A 122 -13.18 0.64 -16.19
CA ALA A 122 -12.40 -0.45 -15.57
C ALA A 122 -12.62 -0.51 -14.04
N GLY A 123 -12.85 0.64 -13.39
CA GLY A 123 -13.22 0.72 -11.98
C GLY A 123 -14.55 0.04 -11.65
N LEU A 124 -15.52 0.12 -12.57
CA LEU A 124 -16.82 -0.54 -12.43
C LEU A 124 -16.70 -2.07 -12.51
N VAL A 125 -15.83 -2.59 -13.37
CA VAL A 125 -15.62 -4.05 -13.51
C VAL A 125 -14.83 -4.61 -12.33
N PHE A 126 -13.75 -3.92 -11.94
CA PHE A 126 -12.88 -4.37 -10.86
C PHE A 126 -12.26 -3.20 -10.09
N PRO A 127 -12.84 -2.82 -8.93
CA PRO A 127 -12.34 -1.73 -8.10
C PRO A 127 -11.04 -2.15 -7.37
N SER A 128 -9.93 -2.15 -8.10
CA SER A 128 -8.65 -2.71 -7.69
C SER A 128 -8.15 -2.13 -6.36
N MET A 129 -8.31 -0.82 -6.14
CA MET A 129 -7.87 -0.18 -4.89
C MET A 129 -8.68 -0.68 -3.69
N GLY A 130 -10.01 -0.73 -3.80
CA GLY A 130 -10.86 -1.30 -2.75
C GLY A 130 -10.47 -2.74 -2.40
N VAL A 131 -10.22 -3.58 -3.43
CA VAL A 131 -9.76 -4.96 -3.24
C VAL A 131 -8.40 -4.99 -2.54
N MET A 132 -7.43 -4.18 -2.97
CA MET A 132 -6.10 -4.12 -2.37
C MET A 132 -6.16 -3.73 -0.88
N PHE A 133 -6.96 -2.73 -0.52
CA PHE A 133 -7.16 -2.33 0.87
C PHE A 133 -7.84 -3.44 1.71
N ALA A 134 -8.81 -4.16 1.16
CA ALA A 134 -9.47 -5.27 1.85
C ALA A 134 -8.52 -6.44 2.11
N LEU A 135 -7.71 -6.82 1.12
CA LEU A 135 -6.68 -7.84 1.28
C LEU A 135 -5.65 -7.42 2.33
N ALA A 136 -5.23 -6.16 2.31
CA ALA A 136 -4.29 -5.60 3.26
C ALA A 136 -4.88 -5.58 4.68
N GLY A 137 -6.14 -5.18 4.84
CA GLY A 137 -6.88 -5.20 6.10
C GLY A 137 -6.94 -6.61 6.70
N SER A 138 -7.30 -7.62 5.88
CA SER A 138 -7.35 -9.01 6.33
C SER A 138 -5.98 -9.51 6.83
N LEU A 139 -4.90 -9.19 6.10
CA LEU A 139 -3.53 -9.52 6.51
C LEU A 139 -3.08 -8.70 7.73
N MET A 140 -3.57 -7.48 7.89
CA MET A 140 -3.27 -6.65 9.05
C MET A 140 -3.93 -7.19 10.32
N ALA A 141 -5.21 -7.56 10.26
CA ALA A 141 -5.91 -8.19 11.38
C ALA A 141 -5.18 -9.47 11.85
N LYS A 142 -4.78 -10.35 10.90
CA LYS A 142 -3.95 -11.52 11.22
C LYS A 142 -2.62 -11.15 11.87
N SER A 143 -1.99 -10.09 11.42
CA SER A 143 -0.70 -9.66 11.96
C SER A 143 -0.82 -9.11 13.38
N LEU A 144 -1.96 -8.45 13.72
CA LEU A 144 -2.25 -7.86 15.03
C LEU A 144 -2.59 -8.88 16.14
N GLU A 145 -2.51 -10.18 15.83
CA GLU A 145 -2.41 -11.24 16.86
C GLU A 145 -1.09 -11.11 17.66
N ARG A 146 -0.11 -10.38 17.10
CA ARG A 146 1.16 -10.01 17.75
C ARG A 146 1.09 -8.58 18.30
N PRO A 147 2.04 -8.15 19.17
CA PRO A 147 2.08 -6.78 19.69
C PRO A 147 2.02 -5.71 18.59
N ALA A 148 1.08 -4.79 18.72
CA ALA A 148 0.76 -3.79 17.69
C ALA A 148 1.98 -2.98 17.22
N PHE A 149 2.81 -2.51 18.16
CA PHE A 149 4.02 -1.75 17.84
C PHE A 149 4.98 -2.54 16.92
N GLN A 150 5.19 -3.83 17.20
CA GLN A 150 6.05 -4.68 16.38
C GLN A 150 5.49 -4.87 14.97
N VAL A 151 4.16 -5.01 14.85
CA VAL A 151 3.47 -5.15 13.58
C VAL A 151 3.61 -3.86 12.74
N VAL A 152 3.26 -2.71 13.32
CA VAL A 152 3.35 -1.42 12.65
C VAL A 152 4.81 -1.15 12.23
N ARG A 153 5.77 -1.28 13.14
CA ARG A 153 7.20 -1.12 12.83
C ARG A 153 7.66 -2.05 11.70
N SER A 154 7.20 -3.30 11.69
CA SER A 154 7.53 -4.26 10.63
C SER A 154 6.97 -3.84 9.27
N ARG A 155 5.76 -3.27 9.23
CA ARG A 155 5.15 -2.75 8.00
C ARG A 155 5.90 -1.52 7.49
N MET A 156 6.17 -0.55 8.37
CA MET A 156 6.97 0.63 8.04
C MET A 156 8.33 0.24 7.45
N ARG A 157 9.05 -0.66 8.12
CA ARG A 157 10.36 -1.11 7.64
C ARG A 157 10.32 -1.78 6.27
N ARG A 158 9.22 -2.40 5.87
CA ARG A 158 9.10 -3.05 4.56
C ARG A 158 8.75 -2.06 3.43
N LEU A 159 8.08 -0.95 3.77
CA LEU A 159 7.56 -0.01 2.79
C LEU A 159 8.46 1.21 2.60
N LEU A 160 9.02 1.75 3.69
CA LEU A 160 9.78 2.99 3.61
C LEU A 160 11.10 2.87 2.84
N PRO A 161 11.94 1.82 2.98
CA PRO A 161 13.17 1.74 2.22
C PRO A 161 12.96 1.68 0.70
N PRO A 162 12.04 0.87 0.14
CA PRO A 162 11.72 0.94 -1.29
C PRO A 162 11.19 2.30 -1.73
N PHE A 163 10.35 2.95 -0.89
CA PHE A 163 9.86 4.30 -1.15
C PHE A 163 11.01 5.32 -1.16
N TRP A 164 11.93 5.31 -0.18
CA TRP A 164 13.07 6.22 -0.16
C TRP A 164 14.04 5.97 -1.32
N PHE A 165 14.26 4.72 -1.69
CA PHE A 165 15.09 4.36 -2.82
C PHE A 165 14.50 4.93 -4.13
N TRP A 166 13.21 4.72 -4.37
CA TRP A 166 12.51 5.28 -5.51
C TRP A 166 12.47 6.81 -5.46
N GLY A 167 12.10 7.39 -4.31
CA GLY A 167 12.03 8.84 -4.09
C GLY A 167 13.38 9.54 -4.30
N PHE A 168 14.47 8.88 -3.96
CA PHE A 168 15.82 9.41 -4.24
C PHE A 168 16.01 9.68 -5.74
N PHE A 169 15.64 8.76 -6.62
CA PHE A 169 15.77 8.98 -8.07
C PHE A 169 14.85 10.08 -8.57
N VAL A 170 13.61 10.13 -8.07
CA VAL A 170 12.67 11.19 -8.47
C VAL A 170 13.15 12.57 -8.02
N VAL A 171 13.56 12.70 -6.76
CA VAL A 171 14.07 13.97 -6.21
C VAL A 171 15.33 14.41 -6.95
N VAL A 172 16.28 13.51 -7.21
CA VAL A 172 17.49 13.82 -7.98
C VAL A 172 17.15 14.27 -9.39
N ALA A 173 16.20 13.61 -10.07
CA ALA A 173 15.76 14.01 -11.39
C ALA A 173 15.15 15.42 -11.39
N MET A 174 14.28 15.75 -10.41
CA MET A 174 13.73 17.10 -10.25
C MET A 174 14.81 18.16 -9.99
N LEU A 175 15.81 17.85 -9.13
CA LEU A 175 16.91 18.76 -8.86
C LEU A 175 17.77 19.06 -10.10
N VAL A 176 17.96 18.04 -10.97
CA VAL A 176 18.67 18.22 -12.26
C VAL A 176 17.84 19.09 -13.23
N HIS A 177 16.53 19.15 -13.05
CA HIS A 177 15.60 20.02 -13.80
C HIS A 177 15.31 21.34 -13.08
N ASP A 178 16.27 21.87 -12.31
CA ASP A 178 16.22 23.17 -11.63
C ASP A 178 15.09 23.32 -10.59
N TRP A 179 14.49 22.21 -10.11
CA TRP A 179 13.53 22.28 -9.03
C TRP A 179 14.23 22.55 -7.70
N MET A 180 13.78 23.59 -6.97
CA MET A 180 14.29 23.95 -5.65
C MET A 180 13.31 23.54 -4.55
N PRO A 181 13.71 22.62 -3.64
CA PRO A 181 12.83 22.14 -2.60
C PRO A 181 12.63 23.20 -1.50
N GLY A 182 11.36 23.38 -1.10
CA GLY A 182 11.00 24.09 0.13
C GLY A 182 11.02 23.14 1.35
N TRP A 183 10.58 23.64 2.52
CA TRP A 183 10.50 22.85 3.75
C TRP A 183 9.62 21.58 3.59
N GLN A 184 8.71 21.58 2.66
CA GLN A 184 7.81 20.47 2.35
C GLN A 184 8.52 19.21 1.81
N ILE A 185 9.85 19.29 1.51
CA ILE A 185 10.67 18.13 1.15
C ILE A 185 10.61 17.04 2.23
N VAL A 186 10.21 17.36 3.45
CA VAL A 186 10.00 16.40 4.53
C VAL A 186 9.03 15.29 4.16
N PHE A 187 8.06 15.54 3.26
CA PHE A 187 7.10 14.53 2.80
C PHE A 187 7.74 13.44 1.91
N TRP A 188 8.93 13.71 1.35
CA TRP A 188 9.75 12.68 0.70
C TRP A 188 10.46 11.75 1.71
N ILE A 189 10.55 12.17 2.96
CA ILE A 189 11.12 11.36 4.05
C ILE A 189 10.01 10.64 4.80
N VAL A 190 8.95 11.37 5.16
CA VAL A 190 7.80 10.85 5.91
C VAL A 190 6.54 10.99 5.06
N PRO A 191 6.11 9.96 4.34
CA PRO A 191 5.02 10.02 3.38
C PRO A 191 3.64 10.03 4.06
N VAL A 192 3.38 11.06 4.86
CA VAL A 192 2.08 11.31 5.50
C VAL A 192 1.22 12.32 4.76
N GLY A 193 1.79 13.02 3.79
CA GLY A 193 1.13 13.96 2.89
C GLY A 193 1.73 13.86 1.49
N ASP A 194 1.14 14.58 0.53
CA ASP A 194 1.64 14.63 -0.84
C ASP A 194 2.97 15.39 -0.88
N PRO A 195 4.05 14.81 -1.43
CA PRO A 195 5.32 15.50 -1.50
C PRO A 195 5.26 16.66 -2.51
N PRO A 196 6.13 17.68 -2.39
CA PRO A 196 6.26 18.72 -3.39
C PRO A 196 7.03 18.20 -4.62
N GLY A 197 6.79 18.81 -5.78
CA GLY A 197 7.51 18.49 -7.02
C GLY A 197 7.30 19.55 -8.08
N ASP A 198 8.11 19.50 -9.13
CA ASP A 198 7.84 20.15 -10.41
C ASP A 198 6.77 19.37 -11.21
N ALA A 199 6.47 19.79 -12.42
CA ALA A 199 5.47 19.12 -13.26
C ALA A 199 5.75 17.63 -13.49
N TRP A 200 7.01 17.26 -13.66
CA TRP A 200 7.44 15.87 -13.83
C TRP A 200 7.37 15.07 -12.51
N GLY A 201 7.80 15.70 -11.42
CA GLY A 201 7.72 15.10 -10.09
C GLY A 201 6.29 14.86 -9.65
N VAL A 202 5.37 15.79 -9.95
CA VAL A 202 3.93 15.63 -9.67
C VAL A 202 3.40 14.38 -10.37
N GLN A 203 3.66 14.20 -11.66
CA GLN A 203 3.24 13.01 -12.38
C GLN A 203 3.80 11.72 -11.77
N ALA A 204 5.07 11.73 -11.37
CA ALA A 204 5.70 10.56 -10.75
C ALA A 204 5.12 10.23 -9.37
N TRP A 205 4.83 11.23 -8.51
CA TRP A 205 4.35 10.99 -7.15
C TRP A 205 2.83 10.89 -7.03
N GLU A 206 2.07 11.19 -8.05
CA GLU A 206 0.61 11.08 -8.05
C GLU A 206 0.12 9.71 -7.56
N ILE A 207 0.85 8.64 -7.89
CA ILE A 207 0.54 7.28 -7.41
C ILE A 207 0.68 7.13 -5.89
N LEU A 208 1.42 7.99 -5.20
CA LEU A 208 1.75 7.82 -3.76
C LEU A 208 0.56 7.96 -2.82
N TRP A 209 -0.59 8.47 -3.28
CA TRP A 209 -1.80 8.55 -2.47
C TRP A 209 -2.19 7.19 -1.85
N TYR A 210 -2.01 6.09 -2.60
CA TYR A 210 -2.28 4.75 -2.09
C TYR A 210 -1.30 4.37 -0.96
N LEU A 211 0.00 4.65 -1.12
CA LEU A 211 1.00 4.38 -0.08
C LEU A 211 0.70 5.18 1.19
N ARG A 212 0.40 6.49 1.05
CA ARG A 212 0.00 7.37 2.15
C ARG A 212 -1.21 6.82 2.89
N THR A 213 -2.29 6.53 2.17
CA THR A 213 -3.54 5.99 2.73
C THR A 213 -3.31 4.65 3.41
N TYR A 214 -2.51 3.77 2.81
CA TYR A 214 -2.11 2.51 3.40
C TYR A 214 -1.36 2.70 4.73
N LEU A 215 -0.41 3.63 4.78
CA LEU A 215 0.34 3.94 5.99
C LEU A 215 -0.57 4.46 7.11
N TRP A 216 -1.50 5.35 6.80
CA TRP A 216 -2.47 5.85 7.77
C TRP A 216 -3.36 4.72 8.31
N LEU A 217 -3.87 3.86 7.43
CA LEU A 217 -4.67 2.70 7.85
C LEU A 217 -3.87 1.71 8.70
N VAL A 218 -2.59 1.48 8.39
CA VAL A 218 -1.69 0.65 9.22
C VAL A 218 -1.50 1.26 10.60
N LEU A 219 -1.26 2.56 10.71
CA LEU A 219 -1.09 3.27 11.99
C LEU A 219 -2.38 3.23 12.83
N LEU A 220 -3.53 3.43 12.20
CA LEU A 220 -4.84 3.42 12.86
C LEU A 220 -5.34 2.01 13.19
N SER A 221 -4.83 0.97 12.52
CA SER A 221 -5.34 -0.41 12.63
C SER A 221 -5.46 -0.97 14.04
N PRO A 222 -4.52 -0.73 14.99
CA PRO A 222 -4.68 -1.24 16.33
C PRO A 222 -5.92 -0.70 17.03
N LEU A 223 -6.24 0.57 16.82
CA LEU A 223 -7.45 1.23 17.34
C LEU A 223 -8.70 0.73 16.60
N LEU A 224 -8.64 0.77 15.25
CA LEU A 224 -9.74 0.33 14.39
C LEU A 224 -10.15 -1.13 14.69
N LEU A 225 -9.19 -2.03 14.89
CA LEU A 225 -9.50 -3.42 15.21
C LEU A 225 -10.13 -3.58 16.60
N LYS A 226 -9.71 -2.78 17.60
CA LYS A 226 -10.34 -2.76 18.91
C LYS A 226 -11.80 -2.30 18.85
N VAL A 227 -12.07 -1.23 18.11
CA VAL A 227 -13.42 -0.70 17.88
C VAL A 227 -14.26 -1.72 17.10
N PHE A 228 -13.70 -2.27 16.02
CA PHE A 228 -14.35 -3.27 15.18
C PHE A 228 -14.78 -4.51 15.97
N ARG A 229 -13.92 -5.04 16.84
CA ARG A 229 -14.25 -6.22 17.68
C ARG A 229 -15.40 -5.98 18.65
N LYS A 230 -15.61 -4.74 19.09
CA LYS A 230 -16.74 -4.39 19.97
C LYS A 230 -18.08 -4.38 19.24
N ALA A 231 -18.10 -3.86 18.01
CA ALA A 231 -19.31 -3.67 17.23
C ALA A 231 -19.04 -3.81 15.72
N PRO A 232 -18.86 -5.05 15.20
CA PRO A 232 -18.37 -5.26 13.84
C PRO A 232 -19.30 -4.72 12.74
N LEU A 233 -20.61 -4.96 12.83
CA LEU A 233 -21.55 -4.49 11.81
C LEU A 233 -21.77 -2.98 11.86
N PRO A 234 -21.99 -2.35 13.02
CA PRO A 234 -21.99 -0.88 13.10
C PRO A 234 -20.70 -0.25 12.61
N ALA A 235 -19.53 -0.80 12.96
CA ALA A 235 -18.25 -0.27 12.50
C ALA A 235 -18.13 -0.31 10.97
N LEU A 236 -18.59 -1.38 10.32
CA LEU A 236 -18.63 -1.45 8.84
C LEU A 236 -19.55 -0.38 8.26
N LEU A 237 -20.79 -0.27 8.72
CA LEU A 237 -21.75 0.68 8.14
C LEU A 237 -21.34 2.14 8.42
N LEU A 238 -20.89 2.44 9.62
CA LEU A 238 -20.45 3.79 10.00
C LEU A 238 -19.16 4.20 9.29
N SER A 239 -18.36 3.25 8.79
CA SER A 239 -17.14 3.57 8.03
C SER A 239 -17.39 4.24 6.67
N LEU A 240 -18.61 4.22 6.16
CA LEU A 240 -19.03 4.96 4.97
C LEU A 240 -19.47 6.41 5.28
N VAL A 241 -19.73 6.74 6.55
CA VAL A 241 -20.17 8.09 6.94
C VAL A 241 -19.11 9.17 6.69
N PRO A 242 -17.81 8.94 7.01
CA PRO A 242 -16.78 9.97 6.83
C PRO A 242 -16.70 10.52 5.39
N VAL A 243 -16.80 9.68 4.36
CA VAL A 243 -16.74 10.17 2.97
C VAL A 243 -17.94 11.06 2.62
N LEU A 244 -19.12 10.80 3.18
CA LEU A 244 -20.30 11.65 3.01
C LEU A 244 -20.16 12.97 3.78
N VAL A 245 -19.61 12.91 5.00
CA VAL A 245 -19.33 14.12 5.82
C VAL A 245 -18.34 15.03 5.09
N LEU A 246 -17.27 14.48 4.53
CA LEU A 246 -16.29 15.24 3.75
C LEU A 246 -16.87 15.81 2.46
N ARG A 247 -17.81 15.12 1.85
CA ARG A 247 -18.46 15.60 0.61
C ARG A 247 -19.46 16.74 0.86
N TYR A 248 -20.31 16.59 1.88
CA TYR A 248 -21.47 17.48 2.08
C TYR A 248 -21.40 18.34 3.35
N GLY A 249 -20.58 17.99 4.32
CA GLY A 249 -20.52 18.65 5.62
C GLY A 249 -19.27 19.53 5.74
N TRP A 250 -18.17 18.93 6.18
CA TRP A 250 -16.96 19.65 6.52
C TRP A 250 -15.81 19.32 5.58
N ARG A 251 -15.17 20.37 5.05
CA ARG A 251 -13.94 20.25 4.26
C ARG A 251 -12.76 20.77 5.06
N PRO A 252 -11.69 19.99 5.22
CA PRO A 252 -10.50 20.46 5.91
C PRO A 252 -9.87 21.65 5.15
N PRO A 253 -9.28 22.62 5.88
CA PRO A 253 -8.75 23.85 5.28
C PRO A 253 -7.48 23.65 4.46
N TYR A 254 -6.85 22.47 4.55
CA TYR A 254 -5.60 22.18 3.86
C TYR A 254 -5.79 21.10 2.79
N ASP A 255 -5.50 21.41 1.56
CA ASP A 255 -5.71 20.50 0.42
C ASP A 255 -4.98 19.14 0.57
N ARG A 256 -3.74 19.17 1.01
CA ARG A 256 -2.93 17.95 1.22
C ARG A 256 -3.48 17.06 2.32
N PHE A 257 -3.91 17.63 3.41
CA PHE A 257 -4.54 16.88 4.50
C PHE A 257 -5.94 16.43 4.10
N GLY A 258 -6.69 17.30 3.43
CA GLY A 258 -8.03 17.02 2.92
C GLY A 258 -8.04 15.85 1.94
N SER A 259 -7.10 15.83 0.99
CA SER A 259 -6.90 14.72 0.06
C SER A 259 -6.65 13.40 0.82
N GLY A 260 -5.68 13.39 1.73
CA GLY A 260 -5.38 12.19 2.52
C GLY A 260 -6.55 11.68 3.36
N LEU A 261 -7.33 12.60 3.95
CA LEU A 261 -8.50 12.25 4.74
C LEU A 261 -9.64 11.72 3.84
N THR A 262 -9.79 12.25 2.65
CA THR A 262 -10.77 11.78 1.67
C THR A 262 -10.43 10.36 1.21
N ASP A 263 -9.18 10.08 0.88
CA ASP A 263 -8.73 8.73 0.51
C ASP A 263 -8.92 7.73 1.66
N LEU A 264 -8.55 8.14 2.88
CA LEU A 264 -8.77 7.33 4.08
C LEU A 264 -10.24 6.97 4.25
N ALA A 265 -11.12 7.96 4.12
CA ALA A 265 -12.57 7.79 4.26
C ALA A 265 -13.14 6.91 3.15
N THR A 266 -12.65 7.06 1.91
CA THR A 266 -13.07 6.28 0.74
C THR A 266 -12.79 4.79 0.92
N PHE A 267 -11.65 4.42 1.47
CA PHE A 267 -11.24 3.02 1.57
C PHE A 267 -11.37 2.40 2.97
N LEU A 268 -11.87 3.15 3.96
CA LEU A 268 -12.02 2.68 5.33
C LEU A 268 -12.92 1.43 5.41
N PHE A 269 -14.06 1.43 4.69
CA PHE A 269 -14.93 0.25 4.64
C PHE A 269 -14.20 -0.98 4.11
N CYS A 270 -13.44 -0.85 3.03
CA CYS A 270 -12.71 -1.95 2.42
C CYS A 270 -11.68 -2.54 3.39
N TRP A 271 -10.97 -1.69 4.13
CA TRP A 271 -10.05 -2.12 5.17
C TRP A 271 -10.75 -2.91 6.28
N LEU A 272 -11.87 -2.40 6.80
CA LEU A 272 -12.66 -3.08 7.83
C LEU A 272 -13.35 -4.35 7.32
N ALA A 273 -13.74 -4.41 6.05
CA ALA A 273 -14.22 -5.64 5.42
C ALA A 273 -13.13 -6.74 5.41
N GLY A 274 -11.87 -6.35 5.25
CA GLY A 274 -10.73 -7.23 5.48
C GLY A 274 -10.67 -7.76 6.92
N PHE A 275 -10.91 -6.91 7.92
CA PHE A 275 -11.04 -7.36 9.32
C PHE A 275 -12.21 -8.33 9.50
N ALA A 276 -13.37 -8.01 8.92
CA ALA A 276 -14.57 -8.86 8.98
C ALA A 276 -14.31 -10.27 8.40
N HIS A 277 -13.55 -10.33 7.31
CA HIS A 277 -13.12 -11.62 6.74
C HIS A 277 -12.23 -12.39 7.72
N ARG A 278 -11.23 -11.76 8.32
CA ARG A 278 -10.28 -12.44 9.21
C ARG A 278 -10.90 -12.86 10.55
N GLU A 279 -11.74 -12.01 11.14
CA GLU A 279 -12.42 -12.27 12.40
C GLU A 279 -13.62 -13.25 12.26
N GLY A 280 -13.88 -13.73 11.04
CA GLY A 280 -14.94 -14.71 10.79
C GLY A 280 -16.37 -14.15 10.87
N VAL A 281 -16.52 -12.81 10.83
CA VAL A 281 -17.85 -12.16 10.90
C VAL A 281 -18.67 -12.51 9.66
N LEU A 282 -18.04 -12.46 8.46
CA LEU A 282 -18.74 -12.71 7.22
C LEU A 282 -19.32 -14.12 7.10
N GLN A 283 -18.65 -15.13 7.67
CA GLN A 283 -19.13 -16.52 7.64
C GLN A 283 -20.42 -16.74 8.44
N ARG A 284 -20.66 -15.88 9.46
CA ARG A 284 -21.82 -15.97 10.34
C ARG A 284 -23.06 -15.30 9.78
N LEU A 285 -22.89 -14.49 8.74
CA LEU A 285 -23.99 -13.74 8.12
C LEU A 285 -24.79 -14.63 7.17
N ARG A 286 -26.10 -14.39 7.11
CA ARG A 286 -26.97 -15.01 6.10
C ARG A 286 -26.69 -14.44 4.72
N PRO A 287 -26.77 -15.22 3.62
CA PRO A 287 -26.44 -14.73 2.29
C PRO A 287 -27.37 -13.61 1.81
N ALA A 288 -28.68 -13.74 2.01
CA ALA A 288 -29.64 -12.76 1.49
C ALA A 288 -29.36 -11.32 1.94
N PRO A 289 -29.23 -10.97 3.25
CA PRO A 289 -28.95 -9.59 3.64
C PRO A 289 -27.59 -9.10 3.14
N VAL A 290 -26.56 -9.97 3.09
CA VAL A 290 -25.24 -9.54 2.58
C VAL A 290 -25.35 -9.19 1.10
N ILE A 291 -25.96 -10.05 0.29
CA ILE A 291 -26.14 -9.80 -1.15
C ILE A 291 -27.00 -8.56 -1.37
N THR A 292 -28.14 -8.41 -0.68
CA THR A 292 -29.01 -7.23 -0.82
C THR A 292 -28.30 -5.93 -0.47
N VAL A 293 -27.61 -5.87 0.67
CA VAL A 293 -26.86 -4.67 1.09
C VAL A 293 -25.72 -4.39 0.12
N SER A 294 -24.99 -5.40 -0.32
CA SER A 294 -23.90 -5.21 -1.30
C SER A 294 -24.40 -4.69 -2.65
N LEU A 295 -25.52 -5.24 -3.14
CA LEU A 295 -26.13 -4.76 -4.38
C LEU A 295 -26.67 -3.33 -4.23
N ALA A 296 -27.25 -2.98 -3.08
CA ALA A 296 -27.68 -1.60 -2.79
C ALA A 296 -26.49 -0.63 -2.76
N LEU A 297 -25.36 -1.03 -2.16
CA LEU A 297 -24.12 -0.21 -2.17
C LEU A 297 -23.57 -0.04 -3.58
N LEU A 298 -23.54 -1.11 -4.39
CA LEU A 298 -23.15 -1.03 -5.80
C LEU A 298 -24.09 -0.13 -6.60
N ALA A 299 -25.40 -0.32 -6.46
CA ALA A 299 -26.40 0.50 -7.14
C ALA A 299 -26.28 1.99 -6.77
N PHE A 300 -26.09 2.30 -5.47
CA PHE A 300 -25.87 3.66 -5.02
C PHE A 300 -24.58 4.26 -5.57
N GLY A 301 -23.46 3.53 -5.50
CA GLY A 301 -22.16 3.99 -6.02
C GLY A 301 -22.21 4.25 -7.52
N GLY A 302 -22.80 3.33 -8.30
CA GLY A 302 -22.99 3.49 -9.73
C GLY A 302 -23.92 4.65 -10.07
N TRP A 303 -25.06 4.74 -9.40
CA TRP A 303 -25.99 5.86 -9.55
C TRP A 303 -25.29 7.20 -9.27
N PHE A 304 -24.53 7.28 -8.18
CA PHE A 304 -23.83 8.50 -7.79
C PHE A 304 -22.82 8.92 -8.87
N ALA A 305 -22.03 7.99 -9.40
CA ALA A 305 -21.07 8.27 -10.47
C ALA A 305 -21.76 8.87 -11.71
N PHE A 306 -22.82 8.24 -12.18
CA PHE A 306 -23.54 8.68 -13.37
C PHE A 306 -24.37 9.95 -13.15
N ALA A 307 -24.95 10.13 -11.96
CA ALA A 307 -25.74 11.33 -11.62
C ALA A 307 -24.88 12.59 -11.52
N HIS A 308 -23.62 12.46 -11.02
CA HIS A 308 -22.70 13.58 -10.84
C HIS A 308 -21.65 13.68 -11.96
N ARG A 309 -21.81 12.93 -13.05
CA ARG A 309 -20.85 12.91 -14.17
C ARG A 309 -20.56 14.29 -14.79
N THR A 310 -21.54 15.19 -14.79
CA THR A 310 -21.38 16.55 -15.30
C THR A 310 -20.61 17.45 -14.34
N GLU A 311 -20.73 17.21 -13.04
CA GLU A 311 -19.99 17.95 -12.01
C GLU A 311 -18.49 17.57 -12.01
N PHE A 312 -18.20 16.28 -12.17
CA PHE A 312 -16.81 15.76 -12.17
C PHE A 312 -16.20 15.69 -13.58
N GLY A 313 -16.97 15.92 -14.63
CA GLY A 313 -16.52 15.76 -16.02
C GLY A 313 -16.35 14.31 -16.45
N THR A 314 -16.59 13.35 -15.56
CA THR A 314 -16.40 11.92 -15.78
C THR A 314 -17.35 11.07 -14.93
N TYR A 315 -17.48 9.79 -15.27
CA TYR A 315 -18.11 8.77 -14.42
C TYR A 315 -17.08 7.80 -13.81
N ASP A 316 -15.79 8.11 -13.95
CA ASP A 316 -14.72 7.28 -13.40
C ASP A 316 -14.80 7.23 -11.87
N LEU A 317 -14.84 6.02 -11.34
CA LEU A 317 -14.91 5.82 -9.89
C LEU A 317 -13.65 6.33 -9.19
N ASP A 318 -12.50 6.26 -9.85
CA ASP A 318 -11.22 6.67 -9.26
C ASP A 318 -11.17 8.20 -9.04
N GLU A 319 -12.03 8.98 -9.77
CA GLU A 319 -12.16 10.43 -9.65
C GLU A 319 -13.31 10.88 -8.71
N ILE A 320 -14.20 9.97 -8.31
CA ILE A 320 -15.42 10.30 -7.55
C ILE A 320 -15.42 9.56 -6.20
N PRO A 321 -14.86 10.14 -5.11
CA PRO A 321 -14.63 9.44 -3.84
C PRO A 321 -15.86 8.76 -3.24
N VAL A 322 -17.04 9.40 -3.29
CA VAL A 322 -18.29 8.80 -2.77
C VAL A 322 -18.70 7.60 -3.61
N ALA A 323 -18.68 7.72 -4.93
CA ALA A 323 -19.02 6.61 -5.83
C ALA A 323 -18.06 5.44 -5.62
N GLN A 324 -16.77 5.72 -5.56
CA GLN A 324 -15.71 4.73 -5.32
C GLN A 324 -15.86 4.02 -3.99
N ALA A 325 -16.15 4.77 -2.90
CA ALA A 325 -16.35 4.19 -1.58
C ALA A 325 -17.50 3.18 -1.55
N PHE A 326 -18.66 3.57 -2.07
CA PHE A 326 -19.86 2.72 -2.05
C PHE A 326 -19.76 1.56 -3.04
N TRP A 327 -19.27 1.79 -4.26
CA TRP A 327 -19.06 0.73 -5.23
C TRP A 327 -18.04 -0.30 -4.73
N SER A 328 -16.89 0.17 -4.26
CA SER A 328 -15.85 -0.72 -3.71
C SER A 328 -16.36 -1.46 -2.47
N ALA A 329 -17.16 -0.82 -1.62
CA ALA A 329 -17.75 -1.47 -0.44
C ALA A 329 -18.64 -2.64 -0.83
N GLY A 330 -19.57 -2.44 -1.77
CA GLY A 330 -20.46 -3.50 -2.27
C GLY A 330 -19.69 -4.64 -2.92
N PHE A 331 -18.76 -4.30 -3.82
CA PHE A 331 -17.94 -5.29 -4.51
C PHE A 331 -17.08 -6.11 -3.55
N VAL A 332 -16.36 -5.45 -2.66
CA VAL A 332 -15.49 -6.10 -1.66
C VAL A 332 -16.28 -6.95 -0.68
N ALA A 333 -17.46 -6.47 -0.23
CA ALA A 333 -18.32 -7.23 0.67
C ALA A 333 -18.74 -8.56 0.03
N LEU A 334 -19.16 -8.57 -1.25
CA LEU A 334 -19.45 -9.79 -1.99
C LEU A 334 -18.21 -10.67 -2.14
N LEU A 335 -17.09 -10.11 -2.61
CA LEU A 335 -15.85 -10.84 -2.87
C LEU A 335 -15.35 -11.56 -1.61
N MET A 336 -15.30 -10.86 -0.48
CA MET A 336 -14.84 -11.41 0.80
C MET A 336 -15.86 -12.38 1.40
N TYR A 337 -17.16 -12.12 1.21
CA TYR A 337 -18.22 -13.02 1.67
C TYR A 337 -18.15 -14.35 0.92
N PHE A 338 -18.06 -14.34 -0.42
CA PHE A 338 -17.95 -15.57 -1.22
C PHE A 338 -16.69 -16.36 -0.86
N LYS A 339 -15.53 -15.66 -0.70
CA LYS A 339 -14.30 -16.29 -0.22
C LYS A 339 -14.50 -16.99 1.12
N ALA A 340 -15.07 -16.28 2.10
CA ALA A 340 -15.25 -16.78 3.45
C ALA A 340 -16.28 -17.94 3.51
N ARG A 341 -17.39 -17.81 2.79
CA ARG A 341 -18.54 -18.76 2.86
C ARG A 341 -18.28 -20.05 2.09
N TYR A 342 -17.68 -19.93 0.91
CA TYR A 342 -17.50 -21.07 -0.01
C TYR A 342 -16.05 -21.58 -0.03
N ARG A 343 -15.18 -20.99 0.82
CA ARG A 343 -13.76 -21.35 0.91
C ARG A 343 -13.07 -21.37 -0.46
N VAL A 344 -13.47 -20.45 -1.33
CA VAL A 344 -12.90 -20.34 -2.68
C VAL A 344 -11.37 -20.21 -2.57
N ASP A 345 -10.67 -21.10 -3.24
CA ASP A 345 -9.22 -21.02 -3.40
C ASP A 345 -8.89 -21.09 -4.90
N PHE A 346 -7.69 -20.68 -5.24
CA PHE A 346 -7.21 -20.79 -6.61
C PHE A 346 -6.09 -21.84 -6.69
N ALA A 347 -6.27 -22.99 -6.04
CA ALA A 347 -5.32 -24.08 -6.06
C ALA A 347 -5.04 -24.59 -7.49
N TRP A 348 -6.03 -24.47 -8.41
CA TRP A 348 -5.87 -24.76 -9.83
C TRP A 348 -4.74 -23.95 -10.49
N LEU A 349 -4.39 -22.77 -9.96
CA LEU A 349 -3.32 -21.92 -10.47
C LEU A 349 -1.98 -22.66 -10.52
N ALA A 350 -1.73 -23.54 -9.56
CA ALA A 350 -0.52 -24.35 -9.51
C ALA A 350 -0.36 -25.29 -10.74
N ARG A 351 -1.44 -25.60 -11.47
CA ARG A 351 -1.39 -26.38 -12.71
C ARG A 351 -0.70 -25.62 -13.85
N PHE A 352 -0.77 -24.27 -13.80
CA PHE A 352 -0.18 -23.38 -14.80
C PHE A 352 1.10 -22.75 -14.29
N ARG A 353 2.19 -23.52 -14.31
CA ARG A 353 3.48 -23.15 -13.71
C ARG A 353 3.97 -21.73 -14.06
N ARG A 354 3.78 -21.29 -15.31
CA ARG A 354 4.19 -19.94 -15.74
C ARG A 354 3.35 -18.87 -15.05
N LEU A 355 2.02 -19.04 -15.03
CA LEU A 355 1.09 -18.11 -14.41
C LEU A 355 1.30 -18.04 -12.88
N ASP A 356 1.44 -19.19 -12.22
CA ASP A 356 1.72 -19.28 -10.78
C ASP A 356 3.02 -18.57 -10.43
N ARG A 357 4.07 -18.73 -11.26
CA ARG A 357 5.34 -18.03 -11.08
C ARG A 357 5.18 -16.51 -11.26
N THR A 358 4.44 -16.05 -12.28
CA THR A 358 4.16 -14.61 -12.50
C THR A 358 3.42 -14.02 -11.30
N VAL A 359 2.35 -14.67 -10.82
CA VAL A 359 1.60 -14.26 -9.63
C VAL A 359 2.53 -14.19 -8.40
N THR A 360 3.43 -15.16 -8.26
CA THR A 360 4.40 -15.20 -7.16
C THR A 360 5.38 -14.02 -7.23
N ILE A 361 5.90 -13.70 -8.43
CA ILE A 361 6.81 -12.58 -8.65
C ILE A 361 6.10 -11.25 -8.34
N PHE A 362 4.89 -11.05 -8.88
CA PHE A 362 4.11 -9.82 -8.63
C PHE A 362 3.82 -9.62 -7.15
N ASN A 363 3.47 -10.67 -6.42
CA ASN A 363 3.27 -10.55 -4.98
C ASN A 363 4.58 -10.33 -4.20
N GLY A 364 5.67 -10.93 -4.64
CA GLY A 364 6.99 -10.77 -4.04
C GLY A 364 7.63 -9.41 -4.30
N ARG A 365 7.26 -8.76 -5.40
CA ARG A 365 7.77 -7.47 -5.88
C ARG A 365 6.67 -6.41 -6.04
N ALA A 366 5.60 -6.54 -5.26
CA ALA A 366 4.43 -5.70 -5.39
C ALA A 366 4.72 -4.21 -5.18
N VAL A 367 5.61 -3.87 -4.24
CA VAL A 367 5.99 -2.48 -3.97
C VAL A 367 6.86 -1.93 -5.09
N THR A 368 7.78 -2.73 -5.63
CA THR A 368 8.60 -2.34 -6.79
C THR A 368 7.71 -2.08 -8.01
N VAL A 369 6.83 -3.03 -8.37
CA VAL A 369 5.90 -2.84 -9.50
C VAL A 369 5.06 -1.58 -9.29
N TYR A 370 4.53 -1.39 -8.08
CA TYR A 370 3.71 -0.23 -7.74
C TYR A 370 4.47 1.10 -7.84
N LEU A 371 5.70 1.20 -7.37
CA LEU A 371 6.45 2.45 -7.39
C LEU A 371 7.03 2.79 -8.77
N TRP A 372 7.37 1.78 -9.57
CA TRP A 372 8.08 2.01 -10.82
C TRP A 372 7.19 1.98 -12.07
N HIS A 373 5.90 1.58 -11.96
CA HIS A 373 5.06 1.45 -13.17
C HIS A 373 4.81 2.79 -13.88
N GLU A 374 4.56 3.86 -13.12
CA GLU A 374 4.33 5.18 -13.71
C GLU A 374 5.58 5.68 -14.45
N ILE A 375 6.74 5.61 -13.78
CA ILE A 375 8.02 5.96 -14.42
C ILE A 375 8.27 5.08 -15.66
N ALA A 376 7.92 3.80 -15.61
CA ALA A 376 8.08 2.91 -16.75
C ALA A 376 7.18 3.29 -17.92
N LEU A 377 5.93 3.69 -17.67
CA LEU A 377 5.01 4.16 -18.71
C LEU A 377 5.46 5.49 -19.29
N VAL A 378 5.86 6.44 -18.46
CA VAL A 378 6.39 7.73 -18.90
C VAL A 378 7.69 7.55 -19.70
N ALA A 379 8.61 6.69 -19.24
CA ALA A 379 9.85 6.40 -19.95
C ALA A 379 9.66 5.62 -21.27
N ALA A 380 8.53 4.92 -21.42
CA ALA A 380 8.21 4.25 -22.67
C ALA A 380 8.03 5.23 -23.83
N VAL A 381 7.52 6.45 -23.59
CA VAL A 381 7.28 7.47 -24.63
C VAL A 381 8.60 7.88 -25.31
N PRO A 382 9.61 8.46 -24.63
CA PRO A 382 10.85 8.86 -25.26
C PRO A 382 11.64 7.67 -25.80
N LEU A 383 11.43 6.46 -25.32
CA LEU A 383 12.04 5.26 -25.89
C LEU A 383 11.40 4.90 -27.22
N ILE A 384 10.08 4.99 -27.36
CA ILE A 384 9.36 4.78 -28.61
C ILE A 384 9.74 5.87 -29.63
N ASP A 385 9.92 7.12 -29.20
CA ASP A 385 10.39 8.22 -30.05
C ASP A 385 11.78 7.93 -30.68
N ARG A 386 12.61 7.14 -30.01
CA ARG A 386 13.88 6.68 -30.60
C ARG A 386 13.66 5.62 -31.67
N PHE A 387 12.61 4.81 -31.56
CA PHE A 387 12.27 3.79 -32.54
C PHE A 387 11.81 4.41 -33.87
N TRP A 388 11.14 5.59 -33.84
CA TRP A 388 10.78 6.35 -35.05
C TRP A 388 11.98 6.74 -35.90
N LYS A 389 13.17 6.85 -35.33
CA LYS A 389 14.39 7.17 -36.04
C LYS A 389 14.98 6.00 -36.84
N VAL A 390 14.40 4.81 -36.70
CA VAL A 390 14.87 3.59 -37.36
C VAL A 390 13.82 3.16 -38.39
N PRO A 391 14.07 3.29 -39.70
CA PRO A 391 13.06 3.00 -40.74
C PRO A 391 12.46 1.59 -40.67
N ALA A 392 13.23 0.61 -40.21
CA ALA A 392 12.72 -0.75 -40.04
C ALA A 392 11.68 -0.85 -38.90
N PHE A 393 11.86 -0.09 -37.82
CA PHE A 393 10.90 -0.10 -36.71
C PHE A 393 9.62 0.66 -37.06
N GLU A 394 9.75 1.82 -37.74
CA GLU A 394 8.61 2.57 -38.26
C GLU A 394 7.73 1.71 -39.16
N LYS A 395 8.33 0.88 -40.01
CA LYS A 395 7.61 0.02 -40.95
C LYS A 395 6.94 -1.18 -40.30
N TRP A 396 7.54 -1.78 -39.27
CA TRP A 396 7.12 -3.09 -38.74
C TRP A 396 6.49 -3.04 -37.34
N LEU A 397 6.68 -1.96 -36.58
CA LEU A 397 6.16 -1.83 -35.23
C LEU A 397 4.98 -0.86 -35.20
N PRO A 398 3.93 -1.15 -34.42
CA PRO A 398 2.78 -0.25 -34.27
C PRO A 398 3.09 0.87 -33.26
N LEU A 399 4.04 1.76 -33.60
CA LEU A 399 4.59 2.77 -32.69
C LEU A 399 3.53 3.77 -32.15
N GLU A 400 2.45 4.02 -32.91
CA GLU A 400 1.33 4.89 -32.49
C GLU A 400 0.36 4.20 -31.54
N SER A 401 0.48 2.89 -31.34
CA SER A 401 -0.46 2.12 -30.58
C SER A 401 -0.25 2.27 -29.07
N GLN A 402 -1.30 2.64 -28.32
CA GLN A 402 -1.27 2.59 -26.86
C GLN A 402 -0.96 1.18 -26.33
N TRP A 403 -1.37 0.12 -27.05
CA TRP A 403 -1.03 -1.25 -26.70
C TRP A 403 0.47 -1.53 -26.83
N PHE A 404 1.11 -0.92 -27.82
CA PHE A 404 2.57 -1.02 -27.98
C PHE A 404 3.28 -0.30 -26.83
N MET A 405 2.85 0.93 -26.50
CA MET A 405 3.34 1.67 -25.33
C MET A 405 3.16 0.88 -24.03
N PHE A 406 1.99 0.31 -23.81
CA PHE A 406 1.71 -0.55 -22.68
C PHE A 406 2.64 -1.77 -22.61
N GLY A 407 2.89 -2.42 -23.77
CA GLY A 407 3.85 -3.52 -23.87
C GLY A 407 5.27 -3.11 -23.51
N VAL A 408 5.74 -1.97 -24.04
CA VAL A 408 7.06 -1.40 -23.71
C VAL A 408 7.13 -1.05 -22.21
N GLY A 409 6.10 -0.43 -21.65
CA GLY A 409 5.98 -0.16 -20.21
C GLY A 409 6.15 -1.43 -19.37
N TRP A 410 5.48 -2.53 -19.75
CA TRP A 410 5.66 -3.82 -19.07
C TRP A 410 7.08 -4.38 -19.19
N VAL A 411 7.73 -4.23 -20.35
CA VAL A 411 9.14 -4.63 -20.48
C VAL A 411 10.02 -3.84 -19.52
N LEU A 412 9.81 -2.52 -19.41
CA LEU A 412 10.55 -1.68 -18.46
C LEU A 412 10.25 -2.06 -17.00
N ILE A 413 9.00 -2.40 -16.65
CA ILE A 413 8.64 -2.92 -15.30
C ILE A 413 9.39 -4.24 -15.04
N TRP A 414 9.43 -5.16 -16.00
CA TRP A 414 10.18 -6.41 -15.86
C TRP A 414 11.68 -6.20 -15.69
N ILE A 415 12.25 -5.13 -16.26
CA ILE A 415 13.63 -4.69 -16.05
C ILE A 415 13.80 -4.06 -14.65
N ALA A 416 12.84 -3.24 -14.21
CA ALA A 416 12.88 -2.62 -12.89
C ALA A 416 12.82 -3.64 -11.74
N ILE A 417 12.12 -4.77 -11.92
CA ILE A 417 12.02 -5.83 -10.91
C ILE A 417 13.39 -6.37 -10.45
N PRO A 418 14.30 -6.85 -11.31
CA PRO A 418 15.63 -7.31 -10.89
C PRO A 418 16.54 -6.16 -10.46
N LEU A 419 16.42 -4.96 -11.07
CA LEU A 419 17.27 -3.82 -10.75
C LEU A 419 16.95 -3.20 -9.39
N CYS A 420 15.67 -3.09 -9.02
CA CYS A 420 15.22 -2.36 -7.84
C CYS A 420 14.60 -3.26 -6.77
N GLY A 421 14.10 -4.44 -7.14
CA GLY A 421 13.34 -5.30 -6.24
C GLY A 421 14.14 -5.90 -5.08
N TRP A 422 15.46 -5.94 -5.17
CA TRP A 422 16.32 -6.38 -4.07
C TRP A 422 16.17 -5.52 -2.81
N VAL A 423 15.78 -4.24 -2.98
CA VAL A 423 15.51 -3.33 -1.85
C VAL A 423 14.38 -3.86 -0.97
N GLU A 424 13.33 -4.47 -1.57
CA GLU A 424 12.25 -5.10 -0.81
C GLU A 424 12.73 -6.29 0.03
N ASP A 425 13.68 -7.09 -0.50
CA ASP A 425 14.25 -8.22 0.24
C ASP A 425 15.06 -7.73 1.43
N VAL A 426 15.91 -6.72 1.22
CA VAL A 426 16.71 -6.10 2.31
C VAL A 426 15.77 -5.50 3.36
N ALA A 427 14.75 -4.74 2.96
CA ALA A 427 13.75 -4.19 3.85
C ALA A 427 13.00 -5.27 4.64
N ALA A 428 12.78 -6.44 4.03
CA ALA A 428 12.16 -7.60 4.68
C ALA A 428 13.15 -8.45 5.49
N ARG A 429 14.44 -8.10 5.57
CA ARG A 429 15.54 -8.88 6.16
C ARG A 429 15.71 -10.25 5.52
N LYS A 430 15.49 -10.34 4.22
CA LYS A 430 15.75 -11.54 3.42
C LYS A 430 17.04 -11.39 2.63
N ARG A 431 17.62 -12.51 2.21
CA ARG A 431 18.74 -12.47 1.25
C ARG A 431 18.22 -11.91 -0.08
N PRO A 432 18.91 -10.92 -0.67
CA PRO A 432 18.51 -10.35 -1.97
C PRO A 432 18.45 -11.45 -3.03
N ARG A 433 17.36 -11.44 -3.81
CA ARG A 433 17.17 -12.34 -4.95
C ARG A 433 16.72 -11.51 -6.15
N LEU A 434 17.15 -11.87 -7.34
CA LEU A 434 16.68 -11.23 -8.57
C LEU A 434 15.18 -11.48 -8.78
N PHE A 435 14.76 -12.72 -8.55
CA PHE A 435 13.36 -13.11 -8.57
C PHE A 435 13.02 -13.88 -7.28
N PRO A 436 11.85 -13.63 -6.66
CA PRO A 436 11.41 -14.31 -5.45
C PRO A 436 11.04 -15.78 -5.64
#